data_1ed2dc50ff4f614227278c425c37f847
#
_entry.id   1ed2dc50ff4f614227278c425c37f847
#
_cell.length_a   1.000
_cell.length_b   1.000
_cell.length_c   1.000
_cell.angle_alpha   90.00
_cell.angle_beta   90.00
_cell.angle_gamma   90.00
#
_symmetry.space_group_name_H-M   'P 1'
#
loop_
_entity.id
_entity.type
_entity.pdbx_description
1 polymer ?
#
loop_
_entity_poly.entity_id
_entity_poly.type
_entity_poly.pdbx_seq_one_letter_code
_entity_poly.pdbx_strand_id
1 'polypeptide(L)'
;MATGFPALDHVIGGGLRTRNLTLIGGSPGIGKTITALQMARNLAFKGRRVVFACYEHDEVTLLSRLLHLELAELPTEQRMGQDGRLARRILGRVEAGDLSLGRAIEEAPVLQMPYSTVSGYADKLWLIRASGLHTDIDQIEGLVGDDTDALFVDYLQKVPVTPAIEDEGQRVTTVSHALKDLAMRANIAVVAIVASDGLGLRARRLRMHHLGGSASLAYEADVVLLMNEKFDIVSRSQMTHDLTAAESFKNQVVFTVEKNRDGADMVDIQFRKQYEYLRLDPRGETVNERLIDERLITE
;
A
#
# COMPACT_ATOMS: atom_id res chain seq x y z
N MET A 1 -12.87 -9.32 -2.22
CA MET A 1 -12.06 -9.18 -3.46
C MET A 1 -10.60 -9.46 -3.11
N ALA A 2 -9.98 -10.46 -3.74
CA ALA A 2 -8.60 -10.85 -3.40
C ALA A 2 -7.60 -9.74 -3.70
N THR A 3 -6.78 -9.37 -2.72
CA THR A 3 -5.74 -8.32 -2.84
C THR A 3 -4.58 -8.73 -3.77
N GLY A 4 -4.45 -10.03 -4.03
CA GLY A 4 -3.32 -10.61 -4.74
C GLY A 4 -2.13 -10.98 -3.83
N PHE A 5 -2.32 -10.90 -2.52
CA PHE A 5 -1.42 -11.42 -1.48
C PHE A 5 -2.10 -12.60 -0.77
N PRO A 6 -1.94 -13.85 -1.27
CA PRO A 6 -2.74 -14.99 -0.81
C PRO A 6 -2.70 -15.25 0.70
N ALA A 7 -1.53 -15.07 1.34
CA ALA A 7 -1.40 -15.24 2.78
C ALA A 7 -2.21 -14.17 3.55
N LEU A 8 -2.19 -12.91 3.08
CA LEU A 8 -3.01 -11.84 3.64
C LEU A 8 -4.49 -12.09 3.38
N ASP A 9 -4.85 -12.44 2.14
CA ASP A 9 -6.24 -12.75 1.76
C ASP A 9 -6.84 -13.85 2.64
N HIS A 10 -6.06 -14.89 2.96
CA HIS A 10 -6.49 -15.96 3.86
C HIS A 10 -6.84 -15.42 5.25
N VAL A 11 -5.99 -14.58 5.84
CA VAL A 11 -6.20 -14.03 7.20
C VAL A 11 -7.38 -13.07 7.26
N ILE A 12 -7.56 -12.22 6.21
CA ILE A 12 -8.68 -11.27 6.19
C ILE A 12 -9.96 -11.83 5.55
N GLY A 13 -10.06 -13.15 5.45
CA GLY A 13 -11.29 -13.84 5.04
C GLY A 13 -11.64 -13.70 3.55
N GLY A 14 -10.62 -13.75 2.67
CA GLY A 14 -10.76 -13.75 1.21
C GLY A 14 -10.44 -12.43 0.54
N GLY A 15 -9.86 -11.46 1.26
CA GLY A 15 -9.42 -10.15 0.74
C GLY A 15 -10.35 -8.99 1.11
N LEU A 16 -10.27 -7.89 0.37
CA LEU A 16 -11.06 -6.69 0.63
C LEU A 16 -12.56 -6.96 0.48
N ARG A 17 -13.35 -6.42 1.39
CA ARG A 17 -14.81 -6.53 1.37
C ARG A 17 -15.43 -5.19 1.06
N THR A 18 -16.53 -5.20 0.30
CA THR A 18 -17.35 -4.00 0.13
C THR A 18 -17.91 -3.57 1.49
N ARG A 19 -18.17 -2.27 1.62
CA ARG A 19 -18.66 -1.61 2.85
C ARG A 19 -17.63 -1.58 3.98
N ASN A 20 -16.38 -2.04 3.74
CA ASN A 20 -15.32 -2.02 4.72
C ASN A 20 -14.31 -0.90 4.43
N LEU A 21 -13.81 -0.29 5.52
CA LEU A 21 -12.65 0.57 5.54
C LEU A 21 -11.44 -0.25 6.02
N THR A 22 -10.45 -0.40 5.14
CA THR A 22 -9.15 -1.01 5.44
C THR A 22 -8.09 0.08 5.55
N LEU A 23 -7.34 0.10 6.64
CA LEU A 23 -6.20 1.01 6.81
C LEU A 23 -4.88 0.29 6.59
N ILE A 24 -3.95 0.93 5.89
CA ILE A 24 -2.57 0.47 5.73
C ILE A 24 -1.65 1.49 6.40
N GLY A 25 -1.12 1.15 7.57
CA GLY A 25 -0.18 1.97 8.34
C GLY A 25 1.26 1.48 8.23
N GLY A 26 2.21 2.36 8.47
CA GLY A 26 3.64 2.02 8.43
C GLY A 26 4.52 3.25 8.43
N SER A 27 5.81 3.06 8.78
CA SER A 27 6.81 4.13 8.77
C SER A 27 7.00 4.72 7.36
N PRO A 28 7.50 5.96 7.23
CA PRO A 28 7.91 6.51 5.94
C PRO A 28 8.89 5.59 5.21
N GLY A 29 8.73 5.43 3.89
CA GLY A 29 9.63 4.62 3.07
C GLY A 29 9.40 3.11 3.11
N ILE A 30 8.54 2.58 4.00
CA ILE A 30 8.29 1.12 4.13
C ILE A 30 7.53 0.50 2.95
N GLY A 31 7.06 1.30 2.00
CA GLY A 31 6.37 0.79 0.81
C GLY A 31 4.85 0.77 0.88
N LYS A 32 4.21 1.59 1.71
CA LYS A 32 2.73 1.67 1.79
C LYS A 32 2.08 1.94 0.43
N THR A 33 2.53 2.99 -0.26
CA THR A 33 2.03 3.38 -1.59
C THR A 33 2.19 2.27 -2.61
N ILE A 34 3.38 1.64 -2.68
CA ILE A 34 3.61 0.55 -3.64
C ILE A 34 2.76 -0.68 -3.32
N THR A 35 2.54 -0.97 -2.04
CA THR A 35 1.65 -2.07 -1.62
C THR A 35 0.20 -1.79 -2.01
N ALA A 36 -0.32 -0.60 -1.73
CA ALA A 36 -1.67 -0.21 -2.10
C ALA A 36 -1.85 -0.18 -3.63
N LEU A 37 -0.86 0.34 -4.37
CA LEU A 37 -0.89 0.35 -5.83
C LEU A 37 -0.83 -1.07 -6.40
N GLN A 38 -0.05 -1.98 -5.81
CA GLN A 38 -0.01 -3.39 -6.19
C GLN A 38 -1.36 -4.08 -5.95
N MET A 39 -2.04 -3.80 -4.83
CA MET A 39 -3.40 -4.30 -4.57
C MET A 39 -4.40 -3.74 -5.59
N ALA A 40 -4.37 -2.43 -5.85
CA ALA A 40 -5.22 -1.76 -6.83
C ALA A 40 -5.04 -2.36 -8.24
N ARG A 41 -3.78 -2.53 -8.67
CA ARG A 41 -3.43 -3.20 -9.93
C ARG A 41 -3.99 -4.63 -9.99
N ASN A 42 -3.83 -5.41 -8.91
CA ASN A 42 -4.30 -6.78 -8.88
C ASN A 42 -5.83 -6.89 -9.00
N LEU A 43 -6.56 -5.95 -8.40
CA LEU A 43 -8.02 -5.85 -8.55
C LEU A 43 -8.39 -5.48 -10.01
N ALA A 44 -7.76 -4.45 -10.57
CA ALA A 44 -8.01 -4.00 -11.93
C ALA A 44 -7.71 -5.09 -12.97
N PHE A 45 -6.58 -5.79 -12.80
CA PHE A 45 -6.20 -6.94 -13.65
C PHE A 45 -7.24 -8.07 -13.62
N LYS A 46 -8.00 -8.20 -12.52
CA LYS A 46 -9.13 -9.13 -12.38
C LYS A 46 -10.48 -8.53 -12.83
N GLY A 47 -10.46 -7.41 -13.53
CA GLY A 47 -11.63 -6.75 -14.09
C GLY A 47 -12.44 -5.91 -13.10
N ARG A 48 -11.92 -5.66 -11.88
CA ARG A 48 -12.57 -4.77 -10.90
C ARG A 48 -12.28 -3.31 -11.22
N ARG A 49 -13.27 -2.45 -11.06
CA ARG A 49 -13.13 -1.01 -11.26
C ARG A 49 -12.59 -0.35 -10.00
N VAL A 50 -11.42 0.27 -10.11
CA VAL A 50 -10.66 0.82 -9.00
C VAL A 50 -10.36 2.29 -9.25
N VAL A 51 -10.61 3.12 -8.25
CA VAL A 51 -10.15 4.51 -8.18
C VAL A 51 -8.99 4.59 -7.19
N PHE A 52 -7.87 5.18 -7.60
CA PHE A 52 -6.68 5.41 -6.78
C PHE A 52 -6.42 6.92 -6.69
N ALA A 53 -6.84 7.54 -5.60
CA ALA A 53 -6.63 8.97 -5.31
C ALA A 53 -5.31 9.14 -4.54
N CYS A 54 -4.31 9.74 -5.18
CA CYS A 54 -2.98 9.96 -4.62
C CYS A 54 -2.69 11.43 -4.39
N TYR A 55 -2.32 11.78 -3.15
CA TYR A 55 -1.95 13.14 -2.74
C TYR A 55 -0.43 13.37 -2.74
N GLU A 56 0.37 12.33 -2.99
CA GLU A 56 1.84 12.40 -2.93
C GLU A 56 2.52 12.34 -4.30
N HIS A 57 1.91 11.61 -5.23
CA HIS A 57 2.48 11.37 -6.54
C HIS A 57 1.51 11.73 -7.65
N ASP A 58 2.07 12.16 -8.77
CA ASP A 58 1.30 12.37 -9.98
C ASP A 58 1.03 11.05 -10.73
N GLU A 59 0.17 11.12 -11.71
CA GLU A 59 -0.25 10.00 -12.54
C GLU A 59 0.89 9.37 -13.35
N VAL A 60 1.88 10.17 -13.76
CA VAL A 60 3.06 9.67 -14.51
C VAL A 60 3.94 8.81 -13.60
N THR A 61 4.18 9.26 -12.38
CA THR A 61 4.92 8.51 -11.36
C THR A 61 4.20 7.19 -11.02
N LEU A 62 2.88 7.24 -10.81
CA LEU A 62 2.09 6.03 -10.53
C LEU A 62 2.10 5.06 -11.71
N LEU A 63 1.99 5.55 -12.94
CA LEU A 63 2.05 4.73 -14.15
C LEU A 63 3.44 4.10 -14.32
N SER A 64 4.52 4.84 -14.08
CA SER A 64 5.89 4.30 -14.08
C SER A 64 6.04 3.17 -13.05
N ARG A 65 5.47 3.32 -11.86
CA ARG A 65 5.46 2.27 -10.82
C ARG A 65 4.68 1.02 -11.25
N LEU A 66 3.57 1.18 -11.96
CA LEU A 66 2.85 0.06 -12.55
C LEU A 66 3.70 -0.67 -13.59
N LEU A 67 4.45 0.05 -14.41
CA LEU A 67 5.38 -0.56 -15.38
C LEU A 67 6.53 -1.31 -14.70
N HIS A 68 7.06 -0.81 -13.59
CA HIS A 68 8.02 -1.55 -12.77
C HIS A 68 7.42 -2.86 -12.23
N LEU A 69 6.18 -2.81 -11.76
CA LEU A 69 5.45 -3.95 -11.25
C LEU A 69 5.24 -5.01 -12.35
N GLU A 70 4.80 -4.60 -13.54
CA GLU A 70 4.62 -5.50 -14.69
C GLU A 70 5.95 -6.03 -15.21
N LEU A 71 7.03 -5.24 -15.18
CA LEU A 71 8.38 -5.70 -15.52
C LEU A 71 8.81 -6.87 -14.62
N ALA A 72 8.38 -6.88 -13.36
CA ALA A 72 8.67 -7.96 -12.42
C ALA A 72 7.93 -9.27 -12.75
N GLU A 73 6.85 -9.21 -13.50
CA GLU A 73 6.09 -10.40 -13.94
C GLU A 73 6.73 -11.08 -15.16
N LEU A 74 7.67 -10.42 -15.83
CA LEU A 74 8.41 -11.03 -16.96
C LEU A 74 9.26 -12.20 -16.51
N PRO A 75 9.61 -13.14 -17.43
CA PRO A 75 10.55 -14.21 -17.17
C PRO A 75 11.85 -13.69 -16.56
N THR A 76 12.44 -14.45 -15.63
CA THR A 76 13.63 -14.04 -14.87
C THR A 76 14.78 -13.59 -15.77
N GLU A 77 15.01 -14.28 -16.87
CA GLU A 77 16.08 -13.95 -17.83
C GLU A 77 15.91 -12.56 -18.44
N GLN A 78 14.67 -12.17 -18.78
CA GLN A 78 14.37 -10.87 -19.36
C GLN A 78 14.47 -9.76 -18.30
N ARG A 79 13.83 -9.94 -17.16
CA ARG A 79 13.80 -8.90 -16.10
C ARG A 79 15.14 -8.68 -15.41
N MET A 80 15.96 -9.73 -15.24
CA MET A 80 17.27 -9.67 -14.58
C MET A 80 18.42 -9.43 -15.57
N GLY A 81 18.18 -9.64 -16.87
CA GLY A 81 19.10 -9.40 -17.95
C GLY A 81 19.49 -7.93 -18.14
N GLN A 82 20.28 -7.66 -19.16
CA GLN A 82 20.73 -6.31 -19.50
C GLN A 82 19.52 -5.39 -19.80
N ASP A 83 18.55 -5.89 -20.57
CA ASP A 83 17.37 -5.14 -20.97
C ASP A 83 16.48 -4.77 -19.78
N GLY A 84 16.27 -5.70 -18.83
CA GLY A 84 15.52 -5.41 -17.62
C GLY A 84 16.21 -4.38 -16.72
N ARG A 85 17.54 -4.41 -16.61
CA ARG A 85 18.31 -3.38 -15.89
C ARG A 85 18.24 -2.02 -16.58
N LEU A 86 18.29 -2.01 -17.91
CA LEU A 86 18.11 -0.79 -18.71
C LEU A 86 16.71 -0.21 -18.48
N ALA A 87 15.67 -1.05 -18.58
CA ALA A 87 14.28 -0.63 -18.38
C ALA A 87 14.07 0.04 -17.02
N ARG A 88 14.55 -0.55 -15.92
CA ARG A 88 14.44 0.05 -14.58
C ARG A 88 15.12 1.41 -14.49
N ARG A 89 16.31 1.57 -15.07
CA ARG A 89 17.01 2.84 -15.10
C ARG A 89 16.26 3.90 -15.92
N ILE A 90 15.67 3.50 -17.04
CA ILE A 90 14.88 4.39 -17.91
C ILE A 90 13.60 4.81 -17.21
N LEU A 91 12.88 3.89 -16.55
CA LEU A 91 11.70 4.24 -15.75
C LEU A 91 12.02 5.19 -14.61
N GLY A 92 13.19 5.06 -13.96
CA GLY A 92 13.66 6.04 -12.98
C GLY A 92 13.84 7.45 -13.58
N ARG A 93 14.24 7.58 -14.85
CA ARG A 93 14.30 8.88 -15.54
C ARG A 93 12.90 9.45 -15.86
N VAL A 94 11.92 8.57 -16.11
CA VAL A 94 10.51 8.99 -16.25
C VAL A 94 9.97 9.56 -14.94
N GLU A 95 10.24 8.90 -13.82
CA GLU A 95 9.84 9.36 -12.49
C GLU A 95 10.52 10.67 -12.08
N ALA A 96 11.75 10.89 -12.52
CA ALA A 96 12.48 12.15 -12.33
C ALA A 96 12.00 13.28 -13.26
N GLY A 97 11.13 13.00 -14.24
CA GLY A 97 10.67 13.97 -15.23
C GLY A 97 11.67 14.24 -16.38
N ASP A 98 12.77 13.47 -16.45
CA ASP A 98 13.84 13.65 -17.45
C ASP A 98 13.49 12.99 -18.80
N LEU A 99 12.49 12.11 -18.83
CA LEU A 99 12.12 11.35 -20.01
C LEU A 99 10.61 11.14 -20.07
N SER A 100 10.03 11.32 -21.26
CA SER A 100 8.62 10.96 -21.46
C SER A 100 8.43 9.45 -21.54
N LEU A 101 7.26 8.97 -21.13
CA LEU A 101 6.94 7.53 -21.13
C LEU A 101 7.01 6.94 -22.56
N GLY A 102 6.56 7.66 -23.58
CA GLY A 102 6.65 7.21 -24.98
C GLY A 102 8.10 6.93 -25.38
N ARG A 103 9.01 7.85 -25.07
CA ARG A 103 10.44 7.64 -25.33
C ARG A 103 11.05 6.52 -24.50
N ALA A 104 10.59 6.35 -23.26
CA ALA A 104 11.06 5.26 -22.41
C ALA A 104 10.79 3.88 -23.06
N ILE A 105 9.63 3.70 -23.68
CA ILE A 105 9.26 2.46 -24.37
C ILE A 105 10.11 2.27 -25.64
N GLU A 106 10.44 3.36 -26.36
CA GLU A 106 11.33 3.32 -27.52
C GLU A 106 12.77 2.96 -27.15
N GLU A 107 13.30 3.57 -26.06
CA GLU A 107 14.67 3.34 -25.57
C GLU A 107 14.85 1.94 -24.90
N ALA A 108 13.77 1.35 -24.37
CA ALA A 108 13.78 0.03 -23.73
C ALA A 108 12.62 -0.86 -24.27
N PRO A 109 12.81 -1.54 -25.41
CA PRO A 109 11.73 -2.35 -26.03
C PRO A 109 11.15 -3.44 -25.12
N VAL A 110 11.88 -3.91 -24.11
CA VAL A 110 11.37 -4.86 -23.10
C VAL A 110 10.17 -4.29 -22.32
N LEU A 111 9.97 -2.95 -22.30
CA LEU A 111 8.82 -2.29 -21.68
C LEU A 111 7.53 -2.39 -22.51
N GLN A 112 7.58 -2.84 -23.77
CA GLN A 112 6.38 -2.99 -24.61
C GLN A 112 5.38 -3.98 -24.00
N MET A 113 5.87 -5.11 -23.45
CA MET A 113 5.00 -6.10 -22.82
C MET A 113 4.38 -5.58 -21.50
N PRO A 114 5.14 -5.03 -20.54
CA PRO A 114 4.60 -4.28 -19.41
C PRO A 114 3.56 -3.23 -19.78
N TYR A 115 3.87 -2.40 -20.77
CA TYR A 115 2.93 -1.37 -21.25
C TYR A 115 1.64 -1.96 -21.84
N SER A 116 1.74 -3.00 -22.66
CA SER A 116 0.58 -3.71 -23.20
C SER A 116 -0.29 -4.31 -22.09
N THR A 117 0.35 -4.87 -21.04
CA THR A 117 -0.36 -5.41 -19.88
C THR A 117 -1.12 -4.31 -19.12
N VAL A 118 -0.46 -3.18 -18.83
CA VAL A 118 -1.11 -2.02 -18.19
C VAL A 118 -2.28 -1.52 -19.05
N SER A 119 -2.09 -1.39 -20.37
CA SER A 119 -3.13 -0.98 -21.30
C SER A 119 -4.33 -1.91 -21.29
N GLY A 120 -4.11 -3.21 -21.04
CA GLY A 120 -5.15 -4.23 -20.98
C GLY A 120 -6.14 -4.08 -19.82
N TYR A 121 -5.75 -3.38 -18.74
CA TYR A 121 -6.63 -3.07 -17.59
C TYR A 121 -6.81 -1.57 -17.36
N ALA A 122 -6.37 -0.72 -18.28
CA ALA A 122 -6.41 0.73 -18.11
C ALA A 122 -7.84 1.28 -17.95
N ASP A 123 -8.84 0.63 -18.50
CA ASP A 123 -10.27 0.96 -18.33
C ASP A 123 -10.82 0.55 -16.95
N LYS A 124 -10.03 -0.12 -16.14
CA LYS A 124 -10.40 -0.60 -14.79
C LYS A 124 -9.68 0.11 -13.68
N LEU A 125 -8.63 0.92 -13.95
CA LEU A 125 -7.83 1.61 -12.93
C LEU A 125 -7.71 3.10 -13.25
N TRP A 126 -8.38 3.93 -12.46
CA TRP A 126 -8.25 5.39 -12.53
C TRP A 126 -7.22 5.88 -11.53
N LEU A 127 -6.12 6.40 -12.05
CA LEU A 127 -5.08 7.06 -11.26
C LEU A 127 -5.40 8.56 -11.20
N ILE A 128 -5.71 9.05 -10.02
CA ILE A 128 -6.12 10.43 -9.79
C ILE A 128 -5.05 11.16 -8.98
N ARG A 129 -4.50 12.22 -9.56
CA ARG A 129 -3.68 13.18 -8.81
C ARG A 129 -4.60 14.04 -7.94
N ALA A 130 -4.63 13.75 -6.64
CA ALA A 130 -5.40 14.49 -5.68
C ALA A 130 -4.62 15.68 -5.11
N SER A 131 -5.32 16.74 -4.75
CA SER A 131 -4.75 17.95 -4.17
C SER A 131 -5.15 18.10 -2.70
N GLY A 132 -4.18 18.25 -1.81
CA GLY A 132 -4.41 18.52 -0.39
C GLY A 132 -5.08 19.89 -0.12
N LEU A 133 -5.33 20.72 -1.15
CA LEU A 133 -6.04 21.98 -1.05
C LEU A 133 -7.46 21.91 -1.58
N HIS A 134 -7.73 21.01 -2.53
CA HIS A 134 -8.97 21.03 -3.30
C HIS A 134 -9.71 19.70 -3.34
N THR A 135 -9.01 18.56 -3.26
CA THR A 135 -9.67 17.26 -3.40
C THR A 135 -10.13 16.75 -2.04
N ASP A 136 -11.28 17.21 -1.58
CA ASP A 136 -11.93 16.77 -0.35
C ASP A 136 -12.77 15.49 -0.54
N ILE A 137 -13.48 15.07 0.49
CA ILE A 137 -14.29 13.83 0.45
C ILE A 137 -15.40 13.91 -0.58
N ASP A 138 -16.05 15.05 -0.75
CA ASP A 138 -17.15 15.19 -1.71
C ASP A 138 -16.64 15.04 -3.16
N GLN A 139 -15.45 15.57 -3.42
CA GLN A 139 -14.80 15.38 -4.73
C GLN A 139 -14.33 13.95 -4.94
N ILE A 140 -13.78 13.28 -3.90
CA ILE A 140 -13.47 11.86 -3.95
C ILE A 140 -14.73 11.03 -4.23
N GLU A 141 -15.84 11.32 -3.55
CA GLU A 141 -17.13 10.66 -3.79
C GLU A 141 -17.61 10.86 -5.23
N GLY A 142 -17.43 12.05 -5.79
CA GLY A 142 -17.73 12.34 -7.20
C GLY A 142 -16.92 11.53 -8.23
N LEU A 143 -15.79 10.94 -7.82
CA LEU A 143 -14.99 10.03 -8.63
C LEU A 143 -15.48 8.57 -8.56
N VAL A 144 -16.30 8.25 -7.57
CA VAL A 144 -16.85 6.91 -7.36
C VAL A 144 -18.14 6.78 -8.16
N GLY A 145 -18.09 6.05 -9.27
CA GLY A 145 -19.27 5.71 -10.06
C GLY A 145 -20.01 4.48 -9.52
N ASP A 146 -21.24 4.26 -10.04
CA ASP A 146 -22.10 3.12 -9.64
C ASP A 146 -21.44 1.74 -9.84
N ASP A 147 -20.44 1.66 -10.72
CA ASP A 147 -19.74 0.45 -11.08
C ASP A 147 -18.32 0.35 -10.43
N THR A 148 -17.98 1.27 -9.54
CA THR A 148 -16.72 1.22 -8.77
C THR A 148 -16.76 0.09 -7.76
N ASP A 149 -15.73 -0.75 -7.72
CA ASP A 149 -15.58 -1.84 -6.75
C ASP A 149 -14.73 -1.43 -5.53
N ALA A 150 -13.70 -0.59 -5.77
CA ALA A 150 -12.78 -0.18 -4.71
C ALA A 150 -12.23 1.24 -4.90
N LEU A 151 -12.02 1.93 -3.79
CA LEU A 151 -11.35 3.22 -3.69
C LEU A 151 -10.08 3.08 -2.85
N PHE A 152 -8.96 3.59 -3.36
CA PHE A 152 -7.71 3.73 -2.61
C PHE A 152 -7.41 5.21 -2.39
N VAL A 153 -6.98 5.58 -1.17
CA VAL A 153 -6.63 6.95 -0.78
C VAL A 153 -5.22 6.97 -0.21
N ASP A 154 -4.30 7.66 -0.86
CA ASP A 154 -2.90 7.76 -0.47
C ASP A 154 -2.48 9.25 -0.29
N TYR A 155 -2.51 9.77 0.94
CA TYR A 155 -2.89 9.16 2.22
C TYR A 155 -3.93 10.02 2.97
N LEU A 156 -4.59 9.42 3.93
CA LEU A 156 -5.76 9.94 4.64
C LEU A 156 -5.54 11.32 5.24
N GLN A 157 -4.38 11.57 5.89
CA GLN A 157 -4.12 12.86 6.56
C GLN A 157 -3.98 14.04 5.58
N LYS A 158 -3.81 13.79 4.27
CA LYS A 158 -3.75 14.83 3.24
C LYS A 158 -5.13 15.25 2.70
N VAL A 159 -6.17 14.48 2.98
CA VAL A 159 -7.52 14.79 2.54
C VAL A 159 -7.99 16.07 3.25
N PRO A 160 -8.28 17.15 2.52
CA PRO A 160 -8.80 18.37 3.13
C PRO A 160 -10.25 18.19 3.57
N VAL A 161 -10.68 19.02 4.50
CA VAL A 161 -12.07 19.08 5.00
C VAL A 161 -12.60 20.48 4.82
N THR A 162 -13.84 20.62 4.37
CA THR A 162 -14.51 21.91 4.18
C THR A 162 -15.73 21.99 5.11
N PRO A 163 -15.84 23.01 6.03
CA PRO A 163 -14.82 24.04 6.29
C PRO A 163 -13.54 23.49 6.92
N ALA A 164 -12.42 24.19 6.74
CA ALA A 164 -11.11 23.74 7.18
C ALA A 164 -11.08 23.50 8.71
N ILE A 165 -10.54 22.36 9.12
CA ILE A 165 -10.33 21.97 10.51
C ILE A 165 -8.83 22.05 10.79
N GLU A 166 -8.41 22.93 11.71
CA GLU A 166 -7.00 23.13 12.07
C GLU A 166 -6.43 21.96 12.87
N ASP A 167 -7.21 21.42 13.80
CA ASP A 167 -6.80 20.27 14.62
C ASP A 167 -6.70 19.00 13.77
N GLU A 168 -5.50 18.43 13.70
CA GLU A 168 -5.22 17.23 12.91
C GLU A 168 -6.05 16.04 13.38
N GLY A 169 -6.21 15.86 14.69
CA GLY A 169 -6.99 14.76 15.25
C GLY A 169 -8.46 14.83 14.85
N GLN A 170 -9.07 16.03 14.91
CA GLN A 170 -10.44 16.25 14.46
C GLN A 170 -10.58 16.06 12.95
N ARG A 171 -9.61 16.55 12.16
CA ARG A 171 -9.62 16.37 10.71
C ARG A 171 -9.53 14.90 10.33
N VAL A 172 -8.60 14.15 10.91
CA VAL A 172 -8.46 12.70 10.70
C VAL A 172 -9.72 11.95 11.11
N THR A 173 -10.34 12.34 12.22
CA THR A 173 -11.63 11.79 12.67
C THR A 173 -12.69 12.00 11.59
N THR A 174 -12.87 13.23 11.14
CA THR A 174 -13.87 13.58 10.13
C THR A 174 -13.66 12.82 8.84
N VAL A 175 -12.42 12.75 8.34
CA VAL A 175 -12.10 12.04 7.11
C VAL A 175 -12.32 10.53 7.26
N SER A 176 -11.93 9.92 8.39
CA SER A 176 -12.12 8.49 8.61
C SER A 176 -13.60 8.10 8.66
N HIS A 177 -14.45 8.88 9.35
CA HIS A 177 -15.90 8.70 9.34
C HIS A 177 -16.47 8.81 7.93
N ALA A 178 -16.10 9.87 7.20
CA ALA A 178 -16.61 10.10 5.85
C ALA A 178 -16.19 9.01 4.86
N LEU A 179 -14.96 8.49 4.95
CA LEU A 179 -14.52 7.34 4.13
C LEU A 179 -15.26 6.05 4.48
N LYS A 180 -15.55 5.83 5.77
CA LYS A 180 -16.36 4.68 6.19
C LYS A 180 -17.79 4.80 5.70
N ASP A 181 -18.40 5.97 5.82
CA ASP A 181 -19.74 6.24 5.32
C ASP A 181 -19.83 6.08 3.80
N LEU A 182 -18.80 6.56 3.07
CA LEU A 182 -18.71 6.36 1.62
C LEU A 182 -18.64 4.87 1.27
N ALA A 183 -17.82 4.09 1.97
CA ALA A 183 -17.75 2.64 1.76
C ALA A 183 -19.12 1.98 1.93
N MET A 184 -19.87 2.39 2.95
CA MET A 184 -21.22 1.86 3.26
C MET A 184 -22.26 2.27 2.22
N ARG A 185 -22.30 3.57 1.84
CA ARG A 185 -23.30 4.12 0.91
C ARG A 185 -23.09 3.64 -0.52
N ALA A 186 -21.85 3.72 -1.00
CA ALA A 186 -21.51 3.30 -2.36
C ALA A 186 -21.33 1.76 -2.50
N ASN A 187 -21.38 1.02 -1.39
CA ASN A 187 -21.17 -0.44 -1.35
C ASN A 187 -19.83 -0.88 -1.97
N ILE A 188 -18.77 -0.13 -1.74
CA ILE A 188 -17.41 -0.36 -2.23
C ILE A 188 -16.45 -0.76 -1.11
N ALA A 189 -15.28 -1.31 -1.46
CA ALA A 189 -14.16 -1.42 -0.53
C ALA A 189 -13.37 -0.10 -0.52
N VAL A 190 -13.07 0.43 0.67
CA VAL A 190 -12.19 1.59 0.81
C VAL A 190 -10.90 1.17 1.49
N VAL A 191 -9.76 1.52 0.88
CA VAL A 191 -8.42 1.32 1.42
C VAL A 191 -7.76 2.67 1.58
N ALA A 192 -7.39 3.04 2.81
CA ALA A 192 -6.69 4.29 3.07
C ALA A 192 -5.31 4.05 3.68
N ILE A 193 -4.31 4.69 3.11
CA ILE A 193 -2.97 4.73 3.71
C ILE A 193 -2.98 5.74 4.86
N VAL A 194 -2.33 5.38 5.96
CA VAL A 194 -2.22 6.22 7.16
C VAL A 194 -0.76 6.35 7.56
N ALA A 195 -0.32 7.58 7.78
CA ALA A 195 1.00 7.87 8.32
C ALA A 195 1.04 7.60 9.83
N SER A 196 2.22 7.22 10.34
CA SER A 196 2.47 7.16 11.78
C SER A 196 2.66 8.56 12.37
N ASP A 197 2.36 8.69 13.66
CA ASP A 197 2.66 9.89 14.45
C ASP A 197 4.14 9.97 14.88
N GLY A 198 4.49 11.01 15.65
CA GLY A 198 5.83 11.21 16.16
C GLY A 198 6.32 10.12 17.14
N LEU A 199 5.41 9.45 17.84
CA LEU A 199 5.73 8.31 18.71
C LEU A 199 5.99 7.07 17.87
N GLY A 200 5.15 6.84 16.85
CA GLY A 200 5.31 5.74 15.91
C GLY A 200 6.63 5.81 15.12
N LEU A 201 7.12 7.00 14.80
CA LEU A 201 8.44 7.18 14.16
C LEU A 201 9.61 6.72 15.03
N ARG A 202 9.42 6.66 16.35
CA ARG A 202 10.45 6.23 17.34
C ARG A 202 10.23 4.79 17.81
N ALA A 203 9.04 4.25 17.57
CA ALA A 203 8.70 2.90 17.99
C ALA A 203 9.50 1.87 17.17
N ARG A 204 10.03 0.85 17.83
CA ARG A 204 10.71 -0.26 17.17
C ARG A 204 9.73 -1.11 16.37
N ARG A 205 8.51 -1.28 16.90
CA ARG A 205 7.39 -1.94 16.25
C ARG A 205 6.19 -1.00 16.22
N LEU A 206 5.74 -0.67 15.03
CA LEU A 206 4.54 0.15 14.87
C LEU A 206 3.30 -0.66 15.25
N ARG A 207 2.43 -0.03 16.04
CA ARG A 207 1.15 -0.57 16.49
C ARG A 207 0.03 0.42 16.13
N MET A 208 -1.23 -0.03 16.19
CA MET A 208 -2.39 0.78 15.78
C MET A 208 -2.46 2.14 16.50
N HIS A 209 -2.09 2.22 17.78
CA HIS A 209 -2.08 3.47 18.54
C HIS A 209 -0.99 4.47 18.12
N HIS A 210 -0.06 4.07 17.25
CA HIS A 210 0.94 4.91 16.63
C HIS A 210 0.48 5.52 15.30
N LEU A 211 -0.73 5.22 14.83
CA LEU A 211 -1.26 5.85 13.64
C LEU A 211 -1.63 7.29 13.93
N GLY A 212 -1.14 8.21 13.08
CA GLY A 212 -1.25 9.65 13.32
C GLY A 212 -2.67 10.16 13.20
N GLY A 213 -3.03 11.00 14.17
CA GLY A 213 -4.18 11.88 14.13
C GLY A 213 -5.30 11.52 15.09
N SER A 214 -5.76 10.29 15.21
CA SER A 214 -6.92 10.04 16.06
C SER A 214 -7.14 8.59 16.47
N ALA A 215 -7.63 8.39 17.69
CA ALA A 215 -8.15 7.11 18.15
C ALA A 215 -9.37 6.63 17.32
N SER A 216 -10.06 7.52 16.60
CA SER A 216 -11.19 7.18 15.74
C SER A 216 -10.80 6.20 14.64
N LEU A 217 -9.57 6.26 14.12
CA LEU A 217 -9.05 5.30 13.14
C LEU A 217 -9.23 3.84 13.62
N ALA A 218 -8.99 3.61 14.91
CA ALA A 218 -9.15 2.29 15.52
C ALA A 218 -10.62 1.83 15.57
N TYR A 219 -11.56 2.75 15.69
CA TYR A 219 -12.99 2.46 15.78
C TYR A 219 -13.63 2.32 14.41
N GLU A 220 -13.31 3.18 13.47
CA GLU A 220 -13.93 3.24 12.14
C GLU A 220 -13.44 2.13 11.22
N ALA A 221 -12.15 1.79 11.27
CA ALA A 221 -11.59 0.75 10.42
C ALA A 221 -12.18 -0.64 10.74
N ASP A 222 -12.49 -1.39 9.71
CA ASP A 222 -12.86 -2.82 9.82
C ASP A 222 -11.62 -3.70 9.84
N VAL A 223 -10.59 -3.31 9.06
CA VAL A 223 -9.29 -3.99 8.99
C VAL A 223 -8.18 -2.96 9.14
N VAL A 224 -7.18 -3.26 9.97
CA VAL A 224 -5.95 -2.45 10.11
C VAL A 224 -4.75 -3.32 9.86
N LEU A 225 -4.00 -2.97 8.82
CA LEU A 225 -2.75 -3.62 8.41
C LEU A 225 -1.59 -2.69 8.78
N LEU A 226 -0.64 -3.18 9.57
CA LEU A 226 0.57 -2.43 9.91
C LEU A 226 1.79 -3.05 9.28
N MET A 227 2.58 -2.23 8.61
CA MET A 227 3.82 -2.62 7.96
C MET A 227 5.02 -2.24 8.84
N ASN A 228 5.83 -3.22 9.18
CA ASN A 228 7.05 -3.05 9.95
C ASN A 228 8.25 -3.68 9.23
N GLU A 229 9.43 -3.08 9.34
CA GLU A 229 10.68 -3.69 8.90
C GLU A 229 10.95 -4.94 9.75
N LYS A 230 11.09 -6.12 9.14
CA LYS A 230 11.33 -7.35 9.89
C LYS A 230 12.59 -7.27 10.73
N PHE A 231 13.66 -6.69 10.18
CA PHE A 231 14.93 -6.52 10.87
C PHE A 231 14.80 -5.76 12.18
N ASP A 232 13.93 -4.75 12.25
CA ASP A 232 13.78 -3.90 13.44
C ASP A 232 12.97 -4.59 14.55
N ILE A 233 12.05 -5.48 14.18
CA ILE A 233 11.10 -6.08 15.12
C ILE A 233 11.42 -7.51 15.54
N VAL A 234 12.40 -8.16 14.93
CA VAL A 234 12.89 -9.47 15.43
C VAL A 234 13.71 -9.30 16.69
N SER A 235 13.55 -10.21 17.65
CA SER A 235 14.26 -10.16 18.93
C SER A 235 15.78 -10.27 18.75
N ARG A 236 16.54 -9.50 19.54
CA ARG A 236 18.02 -9.51 19.48
C ARG A 236 18.62 -10.90 19.71
N SER A 237 18.01 -11.70 20.56
CA SER A 237 18.46 -13.06 20.84
C SER A 237 18.49 -13.96 19.59
N GLN A 238 17.52 -13.79 18.68
CA GLN A 238 17.48 -14.54 17.44
C GLN A 238 18.48 -14.02 16.39
N MET A 239 18.70 -12.71 16.34
CA MET A 239 19.69 -12.10 15.43
C MET A 239 21.14 -12.48 15.76
N THR A 240 21.46 -12.77 17.03
CA THR A 240 22.82 -13.17 17.44
C THR A 240 23.14 -14.64 17.15
N HIS A 241 22.14 -15.48 17.01
CA HIS A 241 22.34 -16.92 16.75
C HIS A 241 22.53 -17.25 15.26
N ASP A 242 22.03 -16.43 14.34
CA ASP A 242 22.18 -16.63 12.90
C ASP A 242 22.32 -15.28 12.16
N LEU A 243 23.57 -14.93 11.88
CA LEU A 243 23.89 -13.68 11.16
C LEU A 243 23.41 -13.71 9.70
N THR A 244 23.34 -14.88 9.06
CA THR A 244 22.87 -15.00 7.69
C THR A 244 21.37 -14.76 7.61
N ALA A 245 20.61 -15.31 8.56
CA ALA A 245 19.18 -15.02 8.70
C ALA A 245 18.93 -13.52 8.98
N ALA A 246 19.74 -12.91 9.86
CA ALA A 246 19.63 -11.48 10.18
C ALA A 246 19.77 -10.57 8.95
N GLU A 247 20.69 -10.87 8.03
CA GLU A 247 20.83 -10.12 6.78
C GLU A 247 19.60 -10.32 5.86
N SER A 248 19.02 -11.52 5.84
CA SER A 248 17.81 -11.79 5.05
C SER A 248 16.59 -10.96 5.54
N PHE A 249 16.52 -10.65 6.85
CA PHE A 249 15.42 -9.87 7.44
C PHE A 249 15.36 -8.42 6.93
N LYS A 250 16.49 -7.85 6.51
CA LYS A 250 16.53 -6.50 5.89
C LYS A 250 15.72 -6.42 4.59
N ASN A 251 15.56 -7.55 3.91
CA ASN A 251 14.80 -7.67 2.67
C ASN A 251 13.36 -8.13 2.88
N GLN A 252 12.86 -8.07 4.12
CA GLN A 252 11.52 -8.51 4.47
C GLN A 252 10.75 -7.42 5.21
N VAL A 253 9.47 -7.34 4.92
CA VAL A 253 8.49 -6.53 5.64
C VAL A 253 7.49 -7.47 6.31
N VAL A 254 7.07 -7.12 7.51
CA VAL A 254 6.01 -7.84 8.23
C VAL A 254 4.74 -7.01 8.18
N PHE A 255 3.65 -7.64 7.74
CA PHE A 255 2.30 -7.13 7.87
C PHE A 255 1.69 -7.73 9.13
N THR A 256 1.38 -6.88 10.09
CA THR A 256 0.56 -7.25 11.24
C THR A 256 -0.89 -6.93 10.91
N VAL A 257 -1.76 -7.92 10.85
CA VAL A 257 -3.22 -7.71 10.86
C VAL A 257 -3.59 -7.32 12.28
N GLU A 258 -3.51 -6.04 12.60
CA GLU A 258 -3.68 -5.52 13.97
C GLU A 258 -5.14 -5.52 14.41
N LYS A 259 -6.05 -5.35 13.44
CA LYS A 259 -7.50 -5.43 13.61
C LYS A 259 -8.11 -6.12 12.42
N ASN A 260 -9.06 -7.01 12.68
CA ASN A 260 -9.92 -7.63 11.68
C ASN A 260 -11.29 -7.89 12.32
N ARG A 261 -12.29 -7.10 11.95
CA ARG A 261 -13.61 -7.14 12.58
C ARG A 261 -14.33 -8.47 12.36
N ASP A 262 -14.03 -9.14 11.25
CA ASP A 262 -14.73 -10.36 10.80
C ASP A 262 -13.83 -11.60 10.80
N GLY A 263 -12.68 -11.57 11.48
CA GLY A 263 -11.75 -12.70 11.47
C GLY A 263 -10.61 -12.58 12.49
N ALA A 264 -9.54 -13.34 12.26
CA ALA A 264 -8.39 -13.34 13.14
C ALA A 264 -7.64 -12.00 13.06
N ASP A 265 -7.24 -11.48 14.21
CA ASP A 265 -6.36 -10.34 14.37
C ASP A 265 -5.02 -10.75 15.01
N MET A 266 -4.12 -9.80 15.16
CA MET A 266 -2.78 -10.01 15.72
C MET A 266 -1.96 -11.08 15.00
N VAL A 267 -2.20 -11.24 13.69
CA VAL A 267 -1.50 -12.19 12.83
C VAL A 267 -0.39 -11.48 12.08
N ASP A 268 0.83 -12.01 12.17
CA ASP A 268 2.02 -11.49 11.51
C ASP A 268 2.35 -12.31 10.25
N ILE A 269 2.43 -11.64 9.10
CA ILE A 269 2.75 -12.23 7.80
C ILE A 269 3.94 -11.50 7.23
N GLN A 270 4.95 -12.21 6.79
CA GLN A 270 6.14 -11.62 6.17
C GLN A 270 6.07 -11.70 4.66
N PHE A 271 6.60 -10.65 4.00
CA PHE A 271 6.73 -10.55 2.57
C PHE A 271 8.13 -10.12 2.19
N ARG A 272 8.68 -10.70 1.11
CA ARG A 272 9.97 -10.27 0.57
C ARG A 272 9.80 -8.98 -0.22
N LYS A 273 10.69 -8.02 0.02
CA LYS A 273 10.79 -6.79 -0.75
C LYS A 273 11.43 -7.07 -2.11
N GLN A 274 10.85 -6.51 -3.15
CA GLN A 274 11.38 -6.44 -4.51
C GLN A 274 11.35 -4.97 -4.95
N TYR A 275 12.02 -4.11 -4.18
CA TYR A 275 11.94 -2.66 -4.37
C TYR A 275 12.63 -2.19 -5.64
N GLU A 276 13.50 -3.01 -6.23
CA GLU A 276 14.00 -2.79 -7.59
C GLU A 276 12.90 -2.84 -8.66
N TYR A 277 11.71 -3.39 -8.31
CA TYR A 277 10.50 -3.42 -9.14
C TYR A 277 9.34 -2.69 -8.46
N LEU A 278 9.60 -1.91 -7.42
CA LEU A 278 8.60 -1.17 -6.65
C LEU A 278 7.41 -2.04 -6.24
N ARG A 279 7.68 -3.25 -5.72
CA ARG A 279 6.65 -4.19 -5.25
C ARG A 279 7.13 -5.06 -4.09
N LEU A 280 6.19 -5.80 -3.52
CA LEU A 280 6.44 -6.94 -2.65
C LEU A 280 6.22 -8.25 -3.42
N ASP A 281 7.00 -9.29 -3.12
CA ASP A 281 6.68 -10.65 -3.58
C ASP A 281 5.33 -11.05 -2.96
N PRO A 282 4.31 -11.39 -3.76
CA PRO A 282 2.98 -11.68 -3.20
C PRO A 282 2.92 -12.97 -2.38
N ARG A 283 3.96 -13.81 -2.47
CA ARG A 283 4.07 -15.05 -1.70
C ARG A 283 4.51 -14.70 -0.28
N GLY A 284 3.52 -14.53 0.61
CA GLY A 284 3.76 -14.30 2.02
C GLY A 284 3.78 -15.59 2.83
N GLU A 285 4.43 -15.52 3.98
CA GLU A 285 4.54 -16.63 4.94
C GLU A 285 4.22 -16.12 6.34
N THR A 286 3.72 -16.97 7.22
CA THR A 286 3.57 -16.65 8.64
C THR A 286 4.96 -16.44 9.24
N VAL A 287 5.09 -15.44 10.11
CA VAL A 287 6.35 -15.17 10.82
C VAL A 287 6.59 -16.24 11.88
N ASN A 288 7.72 -16.91 11.81
CA ASN A 288 8.09 -17.97 12.77
C ASN A 288 9.01 -17.44 13.88
N GLU A 289 9.65 -16.29 13.67
CA GLU A 289 10.56 -15.70 14.63
C GLU A 289 9.79 -15.00 15.76
N ARG A 290 10.41 -14.93 16.93
CA ARG A 290 9.88 -14.15 18.03
C ARG A 290 10.04 -12.66 17.74
N LEU A 291 8.94 -11.97 17.56
CA LEU A 291 8.89 -10.54 17.38
C LEU A 291 8.88 -9.81 18.73
N ILE A 292 9.39 -8.59 18.73
CA ILE A 292 9.34 -7.70 19.91
C ILE A 292 7.86 -7.34 20.13
N ASP A 293 7.42 -7.55 21.38
CA ASP A 293 6.14 -7.04 21.85
C ASP A 293 6.40 -6.06 22.99
N GLU A 294 6.20 -4.77 22.74
CA GLU A 294 6.45 -3.71 23.74
C GLU A 294 5.53 -3.83 24.96
N ARG A 295 4.42 -4.57 24.86
CA ARG A 295 3.54 -4.85 26.00
C ARG A 295 4.17 -5.77 27.06
N LEU A 296 5.23 -6.49 26.70
CA LEU A 296 5.95 -7.41 27.59
C LEU A 296 7.22 -6.81 28.19
N ILE A 297 7.54 -5.55 27.89
CA ILE A 297 8.80 -4.89 28.35
C ILE A 297 8.57 -4.01 29.60
N THR A 298 7.39 -4.03 30.16
CA THR A 298 7.09 -3.35 31.45
C THR A 298 7.15 -4.33 32.64
N GLU A 299 8.24 -5.09 32.76
CA GLU A 299 8.68 -5.71 34.02
C GLU A 299 10.20 -5.54 34.22
#